data_8eb2daaa4fa622937df7251cfcc0b33c
#
_entry.id   8eb2daaa4fa622937df7251cfcc0b33c
#
_cell.length_a   1.000
_cell.length_b   1.000
_cell.length_c   1.000
_cell.angle_alpha   90.00
_cell.angle_beta   90.00
_cell.angle_gamma   90.00
#
_symmetry.space_group_name_H-M   'P 1'
#
loop_
_entity.id
_entity.type
_entity.pdbx_description
1 polymer ?
#
loop_
_entity_poly.entity_id
_entity_poly.type
_entity_poly.pdbx_seq_one_letter_code
_entity_poly.pdbx_strand_id
1 'polypeptide(L)'
;YYIGNEKEGVLIDAGRSAKQIEDALKTNGLDIMAVKAIFVTHEHIDHIKGVRVLASRHNIKVYATKGTLSALEDKGELNGKYDYEVISPDGNEVADMEIKSFPTSHDCCESCGYVINTADKRSLAIATDLGYISDKVRNAVSGCDTVVIESNHDVNMLQNGPYPYLLKRRVLSNSGHLSNDTCSAELANFVENGTTRIV
;
A
#
# COMPACT_ATOMS: atom_id res chain seq x y z
N TYR A 1 4.52 -2.62 4.41
CA TYR A 1 5.90 -2.65 3.88
C TYR A 1 6.73 -1.57 4.57
N TYR A 2 8.03 -1.85 4.83
CA TYR A 2 8.99 -0.83 5.24
C TYR A 2 9.92 -0.51 4.06
N ILE A 3 10.05 0.75 3.73
CA ILE A 3 10.94 1.25 2.68
C ILE A 3 11.87 2.27 3.31
N GLY A 4 13.18 2.03 3.23
CA GLY A 4 14.18 2.88 3.83
C GLY A 4 15.45 2.12 4.21
N ASN A 5 16.22 2.70 5.10
CA ASN A 5 17.46 2.14 5.65
C ASN A 5 17.38 2.02 7.18
N GLU A 6 18.47 1.67 7.85
CA GLU A 6 18.51 1.51 9.32
C GLU A 6 18.23 2.81 10.10
N LYS A 7 18.38 3.98 9.48
CA LYS A 7 18.25 5.29 10.14
C LYS A 7 16.89 5.92 9.91
N GLU A 8 16.34 5.74 8.71
CA GLU A 8 15.09 6.38 8.32
C GLU A 8 14.40 5.66 7.18
N GLY A 9 13.08 5.74 7.19
CA GLY A 9 12.22 5.15 6.19
C GLY A 9 10.75 5.40 6.50
N VAL A 10 9.89 4.81 5.70
CA VAL A 10 8.44 4.92 5.83
C VAL A 10 7.79 3.54 5.87
N LEU A 11 6.62 3.46 6.47
CA LEU A 11 5.72 2.31 6.31
C LEU A 11 4.68 2.63 5.24
N ILE A 12 4.47 1.68 4.34
CA ILE A 12 3.25 1.63 3.53
C ILE A 12 2.35 0.61 4.18
N ASP A 13 1.24 1.10 4.71
CA ASP A 13 0.31 0.40 5.58
C ASP A 13 0.90 -0.12 6.90
N ALA A 14 0.03 -0.36 7.86
CA ALA A 14 0.35 -0.97 9.15
C ALA A 14 -0.75 -1.98 9.56
N GLY A 15 -0.99 -2.97 8.71
CA GLY A 15 -2.11 -3.92 8.81
C GLY A 15 -1.97 -4.98 9.91
N ARG A 16 -0.80 -5.09 10.55
CA ARG A 16 -0.58 -5.93 11.73
C ARG A 16 -0.72 -5.12 13.01
N SER A 17 -0.81 -5.79 14.18
CA SER A 17 -0.75 -5.06 15.45
C SER A 17 0.57 -4.31 15.60
N ALA A 18 0.56 -3.19 16.32
CA ALA A 18 1.76 -2.38 16.56
C ALA A 18 2.93 -3.23 17.07
N LYS A 19 2.67 -4.13 18.05
CA LYS A 19 3.68 -5.04 18.57
C LYS A 19 4.27 -5.95 17.49
N GLN A 20 3.45 -6.53 16.62
CA GLN A 20 3.95 -7.40 15.56
C GLN A 20 4.80 -6.63 14.55
N ILE A 21 4.49 -5.37 14.28
CA ILE A 21 5.28 -4.51 13.38
C ILE A 21 6.60 -4.14 14.05
N GLU A 22 6.58 -3.72 15.32
CA GLU A 22 7.78 -3.44 16.11
C GLU A 22 8.72 -4.66 16.18
N ASP A 23 8.15 -5.84 16.46
CA ASP A 23 8.90 -7.11 16.51
C ASP A 23 9.49 -7.47 15.12
N ALA A 24 8.73 -7.27 14.03
CA ALA A 24 9.20 -7.51 12.67
C ALA A 24 10.34 -6.57 12.27
N LEU A 25 10.22 -5.27 12.57
CA LEU A 25 11.30 -4.31 12.35
C LEU A 25 12.57 -4.74 13.11
N LYS A 26 12.46 -5.03 14.40
CA LYS A 26 13.57 -5.47 15.23
C LYS A 26 14.23 -6.76 14.72
N THR A 27 13.45 -7.74 14.28
CA THR A 27 13.97 -9.00 13.71
C THR A 27 14.80 -8.75 12.45
N ASN A 28 14.50 -7.67 11.72
CA ASN A 28 15.25 -7.25 10.53
C ASN A 28 16.33 -6.21 10.83
N GLY A 29 16.72 -6.01 12.11
CA GLY A 29 17.77 -5.09 12.51
C GLY A 29 17.36 -3.60 12.45
N LEU A 30 16.07 -3.31 12.39
CA LEU A 30 15.52 -1.97 12.32
C LEU A 30 14.93 -1.54 13.66
N ASP A 31 15.03 -0.24 13.96
CA ASP A 31 14.35 0.37 15.10
C ASP A 31 13.07 1.06 14.61
N ILE A 32 12.00 1.01 15.41
CA ILE A 32 10.75 1.74 15.13
C ILE A 32 11.01 3.25 14.98
N MET A 33 12.01 3.79 15.63
CA MET A 33 12.42 5.20 15.52
C MET A 33 12.93 5.58 14.13
N ALA A 34 13.29 4.59 13.30
CA ALA A 34 13.59 4.81 11.89
C ALA A 34 12.35 5.12 11.05
N VAL A 35 11.15 4.77 11.52
CA VAL A 35 9.90 5.05 10.80
C VAL A 35 9.53 6.52 10.97
N LYS A 36 9.60 7.30 9.88
CA LYS A 36 9.32 8.74 9.87
C LYS A 36 7.87 9.05 9.49
N ALA A 37 7.22 8.18 8.72
CA ALA A 37 5.81 8.32 8.37
C ALA A 37 5.17 6.96 8.07
N ILE A 38 3.83 6.94 8.12
CA ILE A 38 3.00 5.84 7.64
C ILE A 38 2.14 6.39 6.51
N PHE A 39 2.23 5.79 5.33
CA PHE A 39 1.37 6.06 4.19
C PHE A 39 0.32 4.96 4.09
N VAL A 40 -0.96 5.31 4.15
CA VAL A 40 -2.06 4.36 4.15
C VAL A 40 -2.67 4.27 2.76
N THR A 41 -2.79 3.05 2.22
CA THR A 41 -3.39 2.82 0.90
C THR A 41 -4.90 2.96 0.94
N HIS A 42 -5.55 2.42 1.95
CA HIS A 42 -7.01 2.49 2.17
C HIS A 42 -7.37 2.04 3.60
N GLU A 43 -8.65 2.21 3.98
CA GLU A 43 -9.14 2.07 5.37
C GLU A 43 -9.55 0.66 5.78
N HIS A 44 -9.25 -0.42 5.05
CA HIS A 44 -9.53 -1.78 5.51
C HIS A 44 -8.65 -2.18 6.69
N ILE A 45 -9.21 -3.00 7.59
CA ILE A 45 -8.58 -3.28 8.89
C ILE A 45 -7.22 -3.97 8.79
N ASP A 46 -7.03 -4.78 7.76
CA ASP A 46 -5.77 -5.47 7.45
C ASP A 46 -4.69 -4.54 6.87
N HIS A 47 -5.01 -3.25 6.66
CA HIS A 47 -4.07 -2.19 6.28
C HIS A 47 -3.82 -1.19 7.42
N ILE A 48 -4.76 -1.03 8.35
CA ILE A 48 -4.71 0.05 9.35
C ILE A 48 -4.62 -0.40 10.82
N LYS A 49 -4.72 -1.69 11.11
CA LYS A 49 -4.84 -2.22 12.48
C LYS A 49 -3.80 -1.69 13.48
N GLY A 50 -2.59 -1.42 13.04
CA GLY A 50 -1.50 -0.90 13.86
C GLY A 50 -1.33 0.61 13.80
N VAL A 51 -1.94 1.30 12.82
CA VAL A 51 -1.71 2.72 12.51
C VAL A 51 -1.87 3.59 13.76
N ARG A 52 -3.06 3.58 14.37
CA ARG A 52 -3.38 4.44 15.52
C ARG A 52 -2.40 4.24 16.69
N VAL A 53 -2.05 3.00 16.98
CA VAL A 53 -1.18 2.68 18.14
C VAL A 53 0.27 3.07 17.84
N LEU A 54 0.80 2.76 16.66
CA LEU A 54 2.16 3.15 16.26
C LEU A 54 2.29 4.66 16.18
N ALA A 55 1.39 5.32 15.46
CA ALA A 55 1.41 6.77 15.29
C ALA A 55 1.32 7.51 16.63
N SER A 56 0.40 7.11 17.52
CA SER A 56 0.25 7.73 18.84
C SER A 56 1.43 7.47 19.78
N ARG A 57 2.01 6.27 19.75
CA ARG A 57 3.10 5.87 20.67
C ARG A 57 4.43 6.50 20.29
N HIS A 58 4.71 6.56 19.00
CA HIS A 58 6.01 6.97 18.47
C HIS A 58 5.98 8.34 17.78
N ASN A 59 4.84 9.04 17.84
CA ASN A 59 4.63 10.34 17.20
C ASN A 59 4.96 10.30 15.69
N ILE A 60 4.46 9.25 15.01
CA ILE A 60 4.67 9.04 13.58
C ILE A 60 3.52 9.71 12.82
N LYS A 61 3.85 10.55 11.85
CA LYS A 61 2.87 11.22 10.99
C LYS A 61 2.22 10.24 10.01
N VAL A 62 0.91 10.38 9.80
CA VAL A 62 0.13 9.54 8.89
C VAL A 62 -0.28 10.32 7.65
N TYR A 63 -0.06 9.74 6.48
CA TYR A 63 -0.50 10.27 5.19
C TYR A 63 -1.49 9.31 4.53
N ALA A 64 -2.56 9.85 3.96
CA ALA A 64 -3.50 9.09 3.15
C ALA A 64 -4.27 10.03 2.20
N THR A 65 -5.07 9.45 1.30
CA THR A 65 -6.01 10.22 0.49
C THR A 65 -7.08 10.87 1.37
N LYS A 66 -7.75 11.88 0.84
CA LYS A 66 -8.82 12.57 1.58
C LYS A 66 -9.96 11.61 1.97
N GLY A 67 -10.37 10.73 1.06
CA GLY A 67 -11.43 9.76 1.33
C GLY A 67 -11.02 8.74 2.39
N THR A 68 -9.79 8.23 2.33
CA THR A 68 -9.24 7.33 3.35
C THR A 68 -9.19 8.01 4.73
N LEU A 69 -8.71 9.27 4.83
CA LEU A 69 -8.70 9.99 6.11
C LEU A 69 -10.11 10.20 6.66
N SER A 70 -11.08 10.57 5.82
CA SER A 70 -12.48 10.70 6.25
C SER A 70 -13.02 9.38 6.81
N ALA A 71 -12.75 8.27 6.14
CA ALA A 71 -13.18 6.94 6.62
C ALA A 71 -12.46 6.52 7.91
N LEU A 72 -11.19 6.88 8.10
CA LEU A 72 -10.46 6.67 9.35
C LEU A 72 -11.05 7.50 10.51
N GLU A 73 -11.45 8.74 10.23
CA GLU A 73 -12.13 9.60 11.22
C GLU A 73 -13.46 9.01 11.66
N ASP A 74 -14.31 8.57 10.70
CA ASP A 74 -15.59 7.93 10.98
C ASP A 74 -15.44 6.65 11.82
N LYS A 75 -14.33 5.93 11.65
CA LYS A 75 -13.99 4.74 12.44
C LYS A 75 -13.37 5.07 13.81
N GLY A 76 -13.13 6.35 14.12
CA GLY A 76 -12.47 6.79 15.35
C GLY A 76 -10.99 6.44 15.43
N GLU A 77 -10.35 6.16 14.30
CA GLU A 77 -8.92 5.86 14.23
C GLU A 77 -8.07 7.15 14.29
N LEU A 78 -8.60 8.30 13.85
CA LEU A 78 -7.96 9.62 13.97
C LEU A 78 -8.40 10.31 15.26
N ASN A 79 -7.77 9.98 16.38
CA ASN A 79 -8.19 10.46 17.71
C ASN A 79 -7.41 11.67 18.26
N GLY A 80 -6.73 12.40 17.40
CA GLY A 80 -6.00 13.64 17.73
C GLY A 80 -4.70 13.47 18.52
N LYS A 81 -4.20 12.24 18.69
CA LYS A 81 -2.95 11.95 19.42
C LYS A 81 -1.71 11.85 18.52
N TYR A 82 -1.86 12.09 17.23
CA TYR A 82 -0.79 12.09 16.24
C TYR A 82 -1.17 12.96 15.05
N ASP A 83 -0.18 13.41 14.30
CA ASP A 83 -0.39 14.24 13.13
C ASP A 83 -0.78 13.39 11.92
N TYR A 84 -1.74 13.87 11.15
CA TYR A 84 -2.12 13.28 9.87
C TYR A 84 -2.36 14.36 8.81
N GLU A 85 -2.14 14.00 7.57
CA GLU A 85 -2.24 14.94 6.45
C GLU A 85 -2.72 14.22 5.17
N VAL A 86 -3.49 14.94 4.35
CA VAL A 86 -3.81 14.47 3.00
C VAL A 86 -2.54 14.46 2.16
N ILE A 87 -2.28 13.33 1.48
CA ILE A 87 -1.13 13.24 0.59
C ILE A 87 -1.20 14.31 -0.51
N SER A 88 -0.08 14.98 -0.76
CA SER A 88 0.00 16.00 -1.80
C SER A 88 -0.12 15.39 -3.19
N PRO A 89 -0.89 16.01 -4.11
CA PRO A 89 -0.91 15.60 -5.52
C PRO A 89 0.46 15.65 -6.21
N ASP A 90 1.33 16.56 -5.76
CA ASP A 90 2.69 16.72 -6.26
C ASP A 90 3.69 15.74 -5.62
N GLY A 91 3.24 14.99 -4.60
CA GLY A 91 4.05 14.09 -3.79
C GLY A 91 4.47 14.70 -2.45
N ASN A 92 5.00 13.86 -1.58
CA ASN A 92 5.52 14.23 -0.27
C ASN A 92 6.98 13.80 -0.15
N GLU A 93 7.82 14.67 0.39
CA GLU A 93 9.22 14.40 0.71
C GLU A 93 9.34 13.90 2.14
N VAL A 94 9.75 12.65 2.35
CA VAL A 94 9.95 12.04 3.68
C VAL A 94 11.13 11.09 3.63
N ALA A 95 12.04 11.19 4.60
CA ALA A 95 13.21 10.30 4.72
C ALA A 95 14.04 10.22 3.42
N ASP A 96 14.34 11.37 2.82
CA ASP A 96 15.05 11.52 1.55
C ASP A 96 14.40 10.76 0.37
N MET A 97 13.09 10.51 0.45
CA MET A 97 12.30 9.88 -0.60
C MET A 97 11.15 10.77 -1.04
N GLU A 98 10.90 10.83 -2.35
CA GLU A 98 9.68 11.41 -2.92
C GLU A 98 8.62 10.33 -3.04
N ILE A 99 7.43 10.55 -2.44
CA ILE A 99 6.34 9.57 -2.38
C ILE A 99 5.11 10.18 -3.04
N LYS A 100 4.67 9.57 -4.14
CA LYS A 100 3.48 9.96 -4.91
C LYS A 100 2.43 8.88 -4.87
N SER A 101 1.16 9.27 -4.73
CA SER A 101 0.04 8.34 -4.83
C SER A 101 -0.51 8.27 -6.26
N PHE A 102 -1.08 7.12 -6.60
CA PHE A 102 -1.90 6.92 -7.79
C PHE A 102 -3.16 6.13 -7.43
N PRO A 103 -4.32 6.39 -8.06
CA PRO A 103 -5.57 5.72 -7.71
C PRO A 103 -5.55 4.25 -8.11
N THR A 104 -6.06 3.40 -7.24
CA THR A 104 -6.38 1.99 -7.51
C THR A 104 -7.89 1.77 -7.52
N SER A 105 -8.34 0.60 -7.97
CA SER A 105 -9.75 0.23 -7.98
C SER A 105 -10.03 -0.80 -6.91
N HIS A 106 -10.55 -0.38 -5.77
CA HIS A 106 -10.89 -1.26 -4.66
C HIS A 106 -12.19 -0.80 -3.98
N ASP A 107 -12.86 -1.69 -3.22
CA ASP A 107 -14.15 -1.43 -2.57
C ASP A 107 -14.00 -0.69 -1.23
N CYS A 108 -13.45 0.51 -1.30
CA CYS A 108 -13.20 1.42 -0.19
C CYS A 108 -13.48 2.88 -0.61
N CYS A 109 -13.27 3.84 0.29
CA CYS A 109 -13.62 5.24 0.04
C CYS A 109 -12.76 5.88 -1.06
N GLU A 110 -11.42 5.71 -1.01
CA GLU A 110 -10.51 6.29 -1.99
C GLU A 110 -9.16 5.57 -1.94
N SER A 111 -9.07 4.38 -2.55
CA SER A 111 -7.84 3.59 -2.56
C SER A 111 -6.75 4.17 -3.44
N CYS A 112 -5.51 4.00 -3.02
CA CYS A 112 -4.34 4.37 -3.81
C CYS A 112 -3.20 3.37 -3.67
N GLY A 113 -2.35 3.33 -4.69
CA GLY A 113 -0.99 2.80 -4.61
C GLY A 113 0.01 3.92 -4.46
N TYR A 114 1.29 3.58 -4.30
CA TYR A 114 2.37 4.54 -4.10
C TYR A 114 3.55 4.26 -5.03
N VAL A 115 4.12 5.33 -5.59
CA VAL A 115 5.46 5.32 -6.20
C VAL A 115 6.41 6.03 -5.25
N ILE A 116 7.50 5.37 -4.91
CA ILE A 116 8.54 5.87 -4.01
C ILE A 116 9.84 6.00 -4.83
N ASN A 117 10.34 7.22 -4.94
CA ASN A 117 11.62 7.53 -5.56
C ASN A 117 12.65 7.82 -4.46
N THR A 118 13.73 7.05 -4.42
CA THR A 118 14.78 7.18 -3.41
C THR A 118 15.89 8.13 -3.87
N ALA A 119 16.66 8.68 -2.93
CA ALA A 119 17.77 9.59 -3.22
C ALA A 119 18.85 8.98 -4.14
N ASP A 120 19.05 7.65 -4.11
CA ASP A 120 19.95 6.91 -4.99
C ASP A 120 19.32 6.58 -6.36
N LYS A 121 18.23 7.27 -6.71
CA LYS A 121 17.52 7.19 -7.99
C LYS A 121 16.91 5.83 -8.32
N ARG A 122 16.58 5.04 -7.30
CA ARG A 122 15.74 3.84 -7.48
C ARG A 122 14.28 4.17 -7.27
N SER A 123 13.43 3.46 -7.98
CA SER A 123 11.99 3.62 -7.93
C SER A 123 11.29 2.32 -7.55
N LEU A 124 10.34 2.43 -6.65
CA LEU A 124 9.51 1.33 -6.19
C LEU A 124 8.04 1.72 -6.34
N ALA A 125 7.24 0.88 -7.00
CA ALA A 125 5.79 1.01 -6.99
C ALA A 125 5.14 -0.07 -6.11
N ILE A 126 4.10 0.32 -5.37
CA ILE A 126 3.26 -0.60 -4.57
C ILE A 126 1.83 -0.44 -5.06
N ALA A 127 1.27 -1.51 -5.62
CA ALA A 127 -0.07 -1.60 -6.19
C ALA A 127 -0.76 -2.87 -5.66
N THR A 128 -1.25 -2.80 -4.43
CA THR A 128 -2.02 -3.87 -3.79
C THR A 128 -3.50 -3.51 -3.74
N ASP A 129 -4.35 -4.52 -3.59
CA ASP A 129 -5.80 -4.35 -3.47
C ASP A 129 -6.41 -3.56 -4.65
N LEU A 130 -6.40 -4.20 -5.81
CA LEU A 130 -6.98 -3.64 -7.03
C LEU A 130 -7.70 -4.73 -7.83
N GLY A 131 -8.93 -4.45 -8.25
CA GLY A 131 -9.73 -5.38 -9.04
C GLY A 131 -9.30 -5.47 -10.50
N TYR A 132 -8.61 -4.45 -11.01
CA TYR A 132 -8.04 -4.42 -12.37
C TYR A 132 -6.91 -3.40 -12.49
N ILE A 133 -6.04 -3.58 -13.46
CA ILE A 133 -4.95 -2.65 -13.78
C ILE A 133 -5.45 -1.59 -14.76
N SER A 134 -5.69 -0.39 -14.26
CA SER A 134 -6.09 0.76 -15.09
C SER A 134 -4.87 1.37 -15.80
N ASP A 135 -5.12 2.22 -16.81
CA ASP A 135 -4.04 2.98 -17.46
C ASP A 135 -3.30 3.89 -16.47
N LYS A 136 -3.98 4.39 -15.44
CA LYS A 136 -3.35 5.17 -14.37
C LYS A 136 -2.36 4.33 -13.57
N VAL A 137 -2.72 3.10 -13.24
CA VAL A 137 -1.82 2.13 -12.58
C VAL A 137 -0.65 1.81 -13.50
N ARG A 138 -0.89 1.41 -14.77
CA ARG A 138 0.16 1.11 -15.74
C ARG A 138 1.16 2.27 -15.90
N ASN A 139 0.65 3.49 -16.06
CA ASN A 139 1.49 4.67 -16.22
C ASN A 139 2.31 4.96 -14.95
N ALA A 140 1.74 4.76 -13.77
CA ALA A 140 2.43 5.01 -12.51
C ALA A 140 3.56 3.99 -12.24
N VAL A 141 3.34 2.71 -12.57
CA VAL A 141 4.33 1.64 -12.32
C VAL A 141 5.37 1.51 -13.44
N SER A 142 5.09 2.08 -14.62
CA SER A 142 5.98 2.01 -15.78
C SER A 142 7.32 2.66 -15.49
N GLY A 143 8.41 1.93 -15.75
CA GLY A 143 9.77 2.40 -15.51
C GLY A 143 10.23 2.33 -14.05
N CYS A 144 9.41 1.82 -13.13
CA CYS A 144 9.86 1.56 -11.76
C CYS A 144 10.80 0.34 -11.73
N ASP A 145 11.92 0.46 -11.00
CA ASP A 145 12.88 -0.65 -10.83
C ASP A 145 12.28 -1.87 -10.15
N THR A 146 11.42 -1.61 -9.17
CA THR A 146 10.72 -2.64 -8.40
C THR A 146 9.22 -2.38 -8.40
N VAL A 147 8.43 -3.41 -8.66
CA VAL A 147 6.96 -3.34 -8.58
C VAL A 147 6.47 -4.42 -7.62
N VAL A 148 5.77 -3.98 -6.57
CA VAL A 148 4.97 -4.84 -5.70
C VAL A 148 3.54 -4.80 -6.23
N ILE A 149 3.03 -5.94 -6.68
CA ILE A 149 1.71 -6.02 -7.30
C ILE A 149 0.92 -7.19 -6.75
N GLU A 150 -0.39 -7.01 -6.68
CA GLU A 150 -1.28 -8.06 -6.22
C GLU A 150 -1.35 -9.24 -7.21
N SER A 151 -1.35 -10.46 -6.66
CA SER A 151 -1.69 -11.70 -7.35
C SER A 151 -2.50 -12.55 -6.37
N ASN A 152 -3.82 -12.31 -6.33
CA ASN A 152 -4.65 -12.72 -5.20
C ASN A 152 -5.24 -14.13 -5.32
N HIS A 153 -5.74 -14.52 -6.50
CA HIS A 153 -6.51 -15.75 -6.64
C HIS A 153 -6.41 -16.38 -8.03
N ASP A 154 -6.51 -17.70 -8.05
CA ASP A 154 -6.85 -18.45 -9.24
C ASP A 154 -8.37 -18.40 -9.45
N VAL A 155 -8.82 -18.01 -10.65
CA VAL A 155 -10.24 -17.82 -10.96
C VAL A 155 -11.05 -19.12 -10.82
N ASN A 156 -10.50 -20.25 -11.31
CA ASN A 156 -11.20 -21.54 -11.26
C ASN A 156 -11.28 -22.06 -9.82
N MET A 157 -10.20 -21.94 -9.05
CA MET A 157 -10.20 -22.33 -7.62
C MET A 157 -11.18 -21.49 -6.82
N LEU A 158 -11.24 -20.17 -7.05
CA LEU A 158 -12.18 -19.30 -6.38
C LEU A 158 -13.63 -19.66 -6.74
N GLN A 159 -13.94 -19.84 -8.04
CA GLN A 159 -15.29 -20.15 -8.51
C GLN A 159 -15.80 -21.49 -7.98
N ASN A 160 -14.95 -22.52 -7.96
CA ASN A 160 -15.31 -23.88 -7.54
C ASN A 160 -15.05 -24.14 -6.05
N GLY A 161 -14.37 -23.24 -5.36
CA GLY A 161 -14.04 -23.34 -3.93
C GLY A 161 -15.24 -23.18 -3.00
N PRO A 162 -15.03 -23.36 -1.68
CA PRO A 162 -16.11 -23.39 -0.69
C PRO A 162 -16.62 -22.00 -0.26
N TYR A 163 -16.07 -20.91 -0.82
CA TYR A 163 -16.45 -19.55 -0.42
C TYR A 163 -17.91 -19.22 -0.78
N PRO A 164 -18.59 -18.42 0.06
CA PRO A 164 -19.94 -17.94 -0.23
C PRO A 164 -20.00 -17.17 -1.56
N TYR A 165 -21.13 -17.30 -2.26
CA TYR A 165 -21.33 -16.66 -3.57
C TYR A 165 -21.07 -15.15 -3.57
N LEU A 166 -21.53 -14.45 -2.54
CA LEU A 166 -21.32 -12.99 -2.41
C LEU A 166 -19.85 -12.62 -2.30
N LEU A 167 -19.06 -13.42 -1.56
CA LEU A 167 -17.62 -13.20 -1.45
C LEU A 167 -16.92 -13.46 -2.79
N LYS A 168 -17.28 -14.52 -3.50
CA LYS A 168 -16.74 -14.79 -4.84
C LYS A 168 -17.02 -13.63 -5.80
N ARG A 169 -18.26 -13.12 -5.80
CA ARG A 169 -18.63 -11.95 -6.62
C ARG A 169 -17.84 -10.70 -6.26
N ARG A 170 -17.65 -10.44 -4.96
CA ARG A 170 -16.84 -9.31 -4.47
C ARG A 170 -15.41 -9.42 -5.00
N VAL A 171 -14.75 -10.56 -4.77
CA VAL A 171 -13.36 -10.79 -5.18
C VAL A 171 -13.18 -10.66 -6.70
N LEU A 172 -14.10 -11.21 -7.50
CA LEU A 172 -14.04 -11.17 -8.97
C LEU A 172 -14.49 -9.84 -9.59
N SER A 173 -14.93 -8.88 -8.79
CA SER A 173 -15.40 -7.60 -9.32
C SER A 173 -14.23 -6.67 -9.69
N ASN A 174 -14.52 -5.64 -10.51
CA ASN A 174 -13.54 -4.60 -10.84
C ASN A 174 -13.06 -3.76 -9.64
N SER A 175 -13.74 -3.85 -8.51
CA SER A 175 -13.32 -3.26 -7.23
C SER A 175 -12.94 -4.33 -6.20
N GLY A 176 -12.74 -5.57 -6.63
CA GLY A 176 -12.29 -6.67 -5.78
C GLY A 176 -10.77 -6.81 -5.79
N HIS A 177 -10.29 -7.95 -6.26
CA HIS A 177 -8.87 -8.30 -6.23
C HIS A 177 -8.39 -8.85 -7.58
N LEU A 178 -7.10 -8.62 -7.87
CA LEU A 178 -6.48 -9.03 -9.13
C LEU A 178 -6.26 -10.54 -9.17
N SER A 179 -6.69 -11.19 -10.26
CA SER A 179 -6.42 -12.61 -10.46
C SER A 179 -4.95 -12.86 -10.84
N ASN A 180 -4.47 -14.08 -10.56
CA ASN A 180 -3.12 -14.50 -10.94
C ASN A 180 -2.91 -14.41 -12.45
N ASP A 181 -3.93 -14.76 -13.26
CA ASP A 181 -3.86 -14.68 -14.72
C ASP A 181 -3.72 -13.24 -15.20
N THR A 182 -4.49 -12.31 -14.64
CA THR A 182 -4.41 -10.88 -14.99
C THR A 182 -3.08 -10.29 -14.56
N CYS A 183 -2.60 -10.60 -13.35
CA CYS A 183 -1.28 -10.20 -12.88
C CYS A 183 -0.21 -10.72 -13.86
N SER A 184 -0.19 -12.01 -14.15
CA SER A 184 0.78 -12.63 -15.04
C SER A 184 0.81 -12.01 -16.44
N ALA A 185 -0.34 -11.66 -17.00
CA ALA A 185 -0.42 -11.02 -18.32
C ALA A 185 0.25 -9.63 -18.36
N GLU A 186 0.28 -8.91 -17.24
CA GLU A 186 0.91 -7.58 -17.16
C GLU A 186 2.42 -7.62 -16.84
N LEU A 187 2.95 -8.74 -16.33
CA LEU A 187 4.36 -8.83 -15.95
C LEU A 187 5.32 -8.55 -17.14
N ALA A 188 4.97 -9.04 -18.33
CA ALA A 188 5.77 -8.80 -19.54
C ALA A 188 5.88 -7.28 -19.82
N ASN A 189 4.76 -6.56 -19.74
CA ASN A 189 4.72 -5.11 -19.93
C ASN A 189 5.61 -4.36 -18.92
N PHE A 190 5.62 -4.79 -17.66
CA PHE A 190 6.47 -4.16 -16.63
C PHE A 190 7.95 -4.38 -16.93
N VAL A 191 8.35 -5.59 -17.29
CA VAL A 191 9.74 -5.92 -17.64
C VAL A 191 10.19 -5.18 -18.91
N GLU A 192 9.37 -5.13 -19.94
CA GLU A 192 9.64 -4.38 -21.18
C GLU A 192 9.82 -2.88 -20.92
N ASN A 193 9.16 -2.32 -19.91
CA ASN A 193 9.28 -0.92 -19.49
C ASN A 193 10.37 -0.68 -18.44
N GLY A 194 11.25 -1.65 -18.15
CA GLY A 194 12.45 -1.46 -17.35
C GLY A 194 12.38 -2.00 -15.92
N THR A 195 11.26 -2.61 -15.51
CA THR A 195 11.15 -3.24 -14.18
C THR A 195 12.12 -4.42 -14.09
N THR A 196 12.99 -4.40 -13.09
CA THR A 196 13.99 -5.44 -12.85
C THR A 196 13.61 -6.41 -11.74
N ARG A 197 12.65 -6.04 -10.89
CA ARG A 197 12.17 -6.84 -9.77
C ARG A 197 10.65 -6.73 -9.61
N ILE A 198 9.98 -7.87 -9.51
CA ILE A 198 8.55 -7.98 -9.22
C ILE A 198 8.37 -8.80 -7.93
N VAL A 199 7.47 -8.33 -7.06
CA VAL A 199 7.19 -8.92 -5.73
C VAL A 199 5.68 -9.08 -5.56
#